data_6fad4e9587717b88bd85694b2da82d96
#
_entry.id   6fad4e9587717b88bd85694b2da82d96
#
_cell.length_a   1.000
_cell.length_b   1.000
_cell.length_c   1.000
_cell.angle_alpha   90.00
_cell.angle_beta   90.00
_cell.angle_gamma   90.00
#
_symmetry.space_group_name_H-M   'P 1'
#
loop_
_entity.id
_entity.type
_entity.pdbx_description
1 polymer ?
#
loop_
_entity_poly.entity_id
_entity_poly.type
_entity_poly.pdbx_seq_one_letter_code
_entity_poly.pdbx_strand_id
1 'polypeptide(L)'
;MSETLRAAAFLDKGGTGKTTTVAHLGVALEELSHEVLLIDLAGKQGDLAKHFGVWGDYQARIEADEAWPNSSTVFDDAWGTIAEKLGDDTLADLVVSTDEGPDLIPAHPGLDTLDAELGNIDDARERYSRLEQFLGEYVDPLSYDVVLVDLPGMTNNVAYNGLWAARHVITPVEMGPFEAEQADALRRDLGKIADNFAVDIELALVLPNKVDTRTNLAEEYLDAFESEYPDAIAPDYVPYSQDIRNAADRGQTAFALEEPSTTAHRAREAYLTAAETLVERLGGEHHG
;
A
#
# COMPACT_ATOMS: atom_id res chain seq x y z
N MET A 1 4.00 9.56 22.10
CA MET A 1 4.37 8.93 20.83
C MET A 1 3.43 9.52 19.81
N SER A 2 3.90 9.91 18.64
CA SER A 2 3.02 10.31 17.53
C SER A 2 2.18 9.09 17.13
N GLU A 3 0.97 9.30 16.67
CA GLU A 3 0.13 8.24 16.13
C GLU A 3 0.76 7.71 14.82
N THR A 4 0.75 6.41 14.61
CA THR A 4 1.27 5.80 13.37
C THR A 4 0.40 6.19 12.19
N LEU A 5 0.98 6.85 11.19
CA LEU A 5 0.29 7.24 9.96
C LEU A 5 0.00 6.00 9.10
N ARG A 6 -1.19 5.92 8.50
CA ARG A 6 -1.59 4.76 7.73
C ARG A 6 -2.20 5.15 6.39
N ALA A 7 -1.80 4.46 5.31
CA ALA A 7 -2.41 4.63 4.00
C ALA A 7 -2.46 3.29 3.24
N ALA A 8 -3.45 3.13 2.36
CA ALA A 8 -3.60 1.94 1.53
C ALA A 8 -3.59 2.30 0.04
N ALA A 9 -2.83 1.56 -0.76
CA ALA A 9 -2.87 1.69 -2.21
C ALA A 9 -4.05 0.92 -2.77
N PHE A 10 -5.04 1.63 -3.34
CA PHE A 10 -6.23 1.02 -3.90
C PHE A 10 -6.69 1.69 -5.20
N LEU A 11 -7.06 0.87 -6.16
CA LEU A 11 -7.86 1.16 -7.34
C LEU A 11 -8.40 -0.17 -7.86
N ASP A 12 -9.70 -0.25 -8.15
CA ASP A 12 -10.35 -1.46 -8.68
C ASP A 12 -9.96 -1.68 -10.16
N LYS A 13 -8.67 -1.91 -10.35
CA LYS A 13 -8.03 -2.22 -11.64
C LYS A 13 -6.67 -2.87 -11.41
N GLY A 14 -6.39 -3.92 -12.20
CA GLY A 14 -5.05 -4.52 -12.27
C GLY A 14 -4.08 -3.69 -13.11
N GLY A 15 -2.78 -3.75 -12.79
CA GLY A 15 -1.72 -3.21 -13.64
C GLY A 15 -1.46 -1.72 -13.55
N THR A 16 -2.18 -0.96 -12.71
CA THR A 16 -2.01 0.50 -12.54
C THR A 16 -0.71 0.89 -11.82
N GLY A 17 -0.03 -0.08 -11.19
CA GLY A 17 1.22 0.14 -10.48
C GLY A 17 1.06 0.33 -8.97
N LYS A 18 -0.03 -0.14 -8.35
CA LYS A 18 -0.22 -0.07 -6.89
C LYS A 18 0.96 -0.63 -6.11
N THR A 19 1.30 -1.88 -6.32
CA THR A 19 2.43 -2.56 -5.68
C THR A 19 3.76 -1.83 -5.90
N THR A 20 4.03 -1.40 -7.14
CA THR A 20 5.22 -0.60 -7.47
C THR A 20 5.21 0.74 -6.71
N THR A 21 4.05 1.38 -6.59
CA THR A 21 3.90 2.63 -5.85
C THR A 21 4.14 2.43 -4.36
N VAL A 22 3.58 1.38 -3.75
CA VAL A 22 3.81 1.06 -2.33
C VAL A 22 5.29 0.80 -2.06
N ALA A 23 5.95 -0.02 -2.90
CA ALA A 23 7.37 -0.29 -2.75
C ALA A 23 8.23 1.00 -2.80
N HIS A 24 8.00 1.85 -3.81
CA HIS A 24 8.78 3.07 -3.98
C HIS A 24 8.45 4.15 -2.94
N LEU A 25 7.18 4.31 -2.54
CA LEU A 25 6.81 5.23 -1.47
C LEU A 25 7.39 4.76 -0.13
N GLY A 26 7.40 3.45 0.13
CA GLY A 26 8.02 2.90 1.33
C GLY A 26 9.50 3.29 1.43
N VAL A 27 10.27 3.07 0.36
CA VAL A 27 11.70 3.45 0.35
C VAL A 27 11.86 4.98 0.39
N ALA A 28 11.01 5.76 -0.30
CA ALA A 28 11.06 7.21 -0.23
C ALA A 28 10.82 7.75 1.19
N LEU A 29 9.92 7.15 1.94
CA LEU A 29 9.66 7.49 3.34
C LEU A 29 10.85 7.15 4.25
N GLU A 30 11.53 6.03 4.03
CA GLU A 30 12.78 5.68 4.73
C GLU A 30 13.90 6.69 4.45
N GLU A 31 14.06 7.11 3.19
CA GLU A 31 15.00 8.17 2.81
C GLU A 31 14.69 9.51 3.52
N LEU A 32 13.43 9.74 3.86
CA LEU A 32 12.96 10.88 4.65
C LEU A 32 13.05 10.64 6.18
N SER A 33 13.68 9.53 6.60
CA SER A 33 13.91 9.13 7.99
C SER A 33 12.65 8.75 8.76
N HIS A 34 11.66 8.14 8.10
CA HIS A 34 10.53 7.49 8.73
C HIS A 34 10.78 5.98 8.83
N GLU A 35 10.43 5.35 9.95
CA GLU A 35 10.39 3.90 10.10
C GLU A 35 9.12 3.36 9.44
N VAL A 36 9.24 2.49 8.42
CA VAL A 36 8.13 2.09 7.55
C VAL A 36 7.82 0.61 7.63
N LEU A 37 6.55 0.27 7.82
CA LEU A 37 6.02 -1.08 7.64
C LEU A 37 5.16 -1.16 6.38
N LEU A 38 5.49 -2.08 5.50
CA LEU A 38 4.69 -2.44 4.34
C LEU A 38 3.88 -3.70 4.62
N ILE A 39 2.63 -3.75 4.18
CA ILE A 39 1.76 -4.94 4.32
C ILE A 39 1.21 -5.31 2.94
N ASP A 40 1.56 -6.50 2.46
CA ASP A 40 1.08 -7.02 1.18
C ASP A 40 -0.19 -7.87 1.38
N LEU A 41 -1.33 -7.32 0.97
CA LEU A 41 -2.63 -8.01 0.89
C LEU A 41 -3.10 -8.20 -0.57
N ALA A 42 -2.25 -7.86 -1.55
CA ALA A 42 -2.63 -7.83 -2.96
C ALA A 42 -2.75 -9.23 -3.60
N GLY A 43 -2.46 -10.28 -2.87
CA GLY A 43 -2.66 -11.66 -3.30
C GLY A 43 -1.43 -12.56 -3.14
N LYS A 44 -1.58 -13.81 -3.53
CA LYS A 44 -0.62 -14.91 -3.27
C LYS A 44 0.71 -14.85 -4.03
N GLN A 45 0.86 -13.93 -4.97
CA GLN A 45 2.04 -13.93 -5.85
C GLN A 45 3.26 -13.26 -5.22
N GLY A 46 3.08 -12.58 -4.06
CA GLY A 46 4.14 -11.90 -3.33
C GLY A 46 4.83 -10.81 -4.17
N ASP A 47 4.06 -10.06 -4.95
CA ASP A 47 4.64 -9.10 -5.89
C ASP A 47 5.39 -7.98 -5.16
N LEU A 48 4.94 -7.56 -3.97
CA LEU A 48 5.67 -6.58 -3.16
C LEU A 48 7.00 -7.17 -2.63
N ALA A 49 7.00 -8.42 -2.17
CA ALA A 49 8.22 -9.12 -1.75
C ALA A 49 9.21 -9.35 -2.90
N LYS A 50 8.72 -9.51 -4.13
CA LYS A 50 9.56 -9.56 -5.35
C LYS A 50 10.26 -8.24 -5.62
N HIS A 51 9.59 -7.10 -5.39
CA HIS A 51 10.22 -5.78 -5.52
C HIS A 51 11.44 -5.58 -4.63
N PHE A 52 11.51 -6.30 -3.52
CA PHE A 52 12.62 -6.24 -2.56
C PHE A 52 13.55 -7.47 -2.61
N GLY A 53 13.34 -8.38 -3.56
CA GLY A 53 14.18 -9.58 -3.72
C GLY A 53 14.02 -10.65 -2.62
N VAL A 54 13.10 -10.46 -1.67
CA VAL A 54 12.92 -11.35 -0.51
C VAL A 54 11.91 -12.49 -0.76
N TRP A 55 11.24 -12.50 -1.91
CA TRP A 55 10.21 -13.48 -2.20
C TRP A 55 10.74 -14.93 -2.23
N GLY A 56 11.94 -15.16 -2.78
CA GLY A 56 12.50 -16.51 -2.91
C GLY A 56 12.68 -17.19 -1.56
N ASP A 57 13.22 -16.48 -0.57
CA ASP A 57 13.43 -16.99 0.78
C ASP A 57 12.10 -17.18 1.51
N TYR A 58 11.16 -16.24 1.35
CA TYR A 58 9.82 -16.37 1.95
C TYR A 58 9.03 -17.53 1.34
N GLN A 59 9.09 -17.73 0.03
CA GLN A 59 8.47 -18.88 -0.66
C GLN A 59 9.05 -20.21 -0.13
N ALA A 60 10.35 -20.29 0.09
CA ALA A 60 10.95 -21.50 0.68
C ALA A 60 10.40 -21.78 2.09
N ARG A 61 10.16 -20.75 2.91
CA ARG A 61 9.50 -20.91 4.22
C ARG A 61 8.05 -21.41 4.07
N ILE A 62 7.29 -20.89 3.08
CA ILE A 62 5.93 -21.39 2.79
C ILE A 62 5.97 -22.89 2.41
N GLU A 63 6.88 -23.29 1.52
CA GLU A 63 7.00 -24.67 1.05
C GLU A 63 7.45 -25.63 2.17
N ALA A 64 8.21 -25.13 3.15
CA ALA A 64 8.63 -25.87 4.33
C ALA A 64 7.61 -25.88 5.49
N ASP A 65 6.45 -25.22 5.32
CA ASP A 65 5.44 -24.99 6.39
C ASP A 65 6.00 -24.22 7.60
N GLU A 66 6.97 -23.31 7.33
CA GLU A 66 7.63 -22.46 8.31
C GLU A 66 7.19 -20.98 8.26
N ALA A 67 6.27 -20.62 7.36
CA ALA A 67 5.72 -19.26 7.22
C ALA A 67 4.43 -19.11 8.06
N TRP A 68 4.53 -19.41 9.35
CA TRP A 68 3.44 -19.18 10.31
C TRP A 68 4.01 -18.53 11.58
N PRO A 69 3.35 -17.47 12.11
CA PRO A 69 2.17 -16.78 11.58
C PRO A 69 2.46 -16.02 10.28
N ASN A 70 1.42 -15.58 9.58
CA ASN A 70 1.55 -14.91 8.28
C ASN A 70 0.42 -13.88 8.07
N SER A 71 0.44 -13.15 6.94
CA SER A 71 -0.50 -12.08 6.64
C SER A 71 -1.99 -12.49 6.65
N SER A 72 -2.33 -13.76 6.44
CA SER A 72 -3.72 -14.22 6.59
C SER A 72 -4.09 -14.54 8.04
N THR A 73 -3.12 -14.94 8.86
CA THR A 73 -3.35 -15.33 10.26
C THR A 73 -3.81 -14.17 11.13
N VAL A 74 -3.42 -12.93 10.81
CA VAL A 74 -3.80 -11.73 11.58
C VAL A 74 -5.30 -11.41 11.53
N PHE A 75 -6.02 -12.02 10.60
CA PHE A 75 -7.47 -11.88 10.46
C PHE A 75 -8.26 -12.96 11.20
N ASP A 76 -7.58 -13.97 11.78
CA ASP A 76 -8.23 -15.06 12.51
C ASP A 76 -8.82 -14.56 13.84
N ASP A 77 -9.98 -15.07 14.21
CA ASP A 77 -10.61 -14.82 15.53
C ASP A 77 -9.72 -15.25 16.70
N ALA A 78 -8.86 -16.25 16.48
CA ALA A 78 -7.91 -16.74 17.46
C ALA A 78 -6.60 -15.92 17.52
N TRP A 79 -6.46 -14.84 16.72
CA TRP A 79 -5.20 -14.08 16.66
C TRP A 79 -4.69 -13.66 18.03
N GLY A 80 -5.54 -13.10 18.89
CA GLY A 80 -5.14 -12.72 20.25
C GLY A 80 -4.55 -13.88 21.06
N THR A 81 -5.12 -15.08 20.93
CA THR A 81 -4.60 -16.30 21.59
C THR A 81 -3.28 -16.77 20.95
N ILE A 82 -3.12 -16.61 19.64
CA ILE A 82 -1.90 -16.91 18.92
C ILE A 82 -0.80 -15.98 19.40
N ALA A 83 -1.06 -14.67 19.40
CA ALA A 83 -0.12 -13.65 19.84
C ALA A 83 0.32 -13.83 21.30
N GLU A 84 -0.60 -14.14 22.22
CA GLU A 84 -0.27 -14.47 23.61
C GLU A 84 0.71 -15.65 23.74
N LYS A 85 0.59 -16.65 22.87
CA LYS A 85 1.47 -17.83 22.88
C LYS A 85 2.83 -17.56 22.27
N LEU A 86 2.92 -16.70 21.26
CA LEU A 86 4.15 -16.28 20.62
C LEU A 86 4.94 -15.30 21.51
N GLY A 87 4.22 -14.49 22.32
CA GLY A 87 4.81 -13.53 23.24
C GLY A 87 5.36 -12.29 22.54
N ASP A 88 6.42 -11.69 23.10
CA ASP A 88 6.95 -10.41 22.65
C ASP A 88 7.53 -10.44 21.22
N ASP A 89 7.80 -11.63 20.67
CA ASP A 89 8.36 -11.81 19.33
C ASP A 89 7.28 -12.00 18.24
N THR A 90 5.99 -11.83 18.57
CA THR A 90 4.87 -12.12 17.66
C THR A 90 4.99 -11.42 16.30
N LEU A 91 5.43 -10.17 16.29
CA LEU A 91 5.59 -9.43 15.04
C LEU A 91 6.87 -9.80 14.30
N ALA A 92 7.93 -10.17 15.01
CA ALA A 92 9.20 -10.59 14.40
C ALA A 92 9.04 -11.83 13.49
N ASP A 93 8.10 -12.72 13.80
CA ASP A 93 7.80 -13.90 12.98
C ASP A 93 7.01 -13.55 11.70
N LEU A 94 6.25 -12.43 11.72
CA LEU A 94 5.47 -11.94 10.59
C LEU A 94 6.29 -11.09 9.61
N VAL A 95 7.29 -10.38 10.12
CA VAL A 95 8.00 -9.33 9.40
C VAL A 95 9.24 -9.90 8.71
N VAL A 96 9.51 -9.42 7.51
CA VAL A 96 10.75 -9.65 6.76
C VAL A 96 11.38 -8.28 6.52
N SER A 97 12.60 -8.08 7.00
CA SER A 97 13.35 -6.86 6.71
C SER A 97 13.86 -6.84 5.27
N THR A 98 13.86 -5.68 4.65
CA THR A 98 14.39 -5.48 3.30
C THR A 98 15.73 -4.76 3.32
N ASP A 99 16.53 -4.96 2.29
CA ASP A 99 17.83 -4.28 2.15
C ASP A 99 17.68 -2.78 1.79
N GLU A 100 16.46 -2.32 1.47
CA GLU A 100 16.18 -0.94 1.07
C GLU A 100 15.49 -0.10 2.18
N GLY A 101 15.40 -0.63 3.39
CA GLY A 101 14.90 0.06 4.58
C GLY A 101 13.56 -0.48 5.09
N PRO A 102 12.46 -0.40 4.33
CA PRO A 102 11.16 -0.79 4.87
C PRO A 102 11.10 -2.23 5.34
N ASP A 103 10.45 -2.45 6.48
CA ASP A 103 10.02 -3.78 6.91
C ASP A 103 8.76 -4.20 6.14
N LEU A 104 8.58 -5.50 5.91
CA LEU A 104 7.50 -6.05 5.10
C LEU A 104 6.79 -7.22 5.78
N ILE A 105 5.46 -7.18 5.87
CA ILE A 105 4.61 -8.36 6.07
C ILE A 105 4.21 -8.89 4.68
N PRO A 106 4.81 -10.00 4.21
CA PRO A 106 4.59 -10.48 2.85
C PRO A 106 3.22 -11.11 2.66
N ALA A 107 2.70 -11.08 1.43
CA ALA A 107 1.51 -11.82 1.07
C ALA A 107 1.69 -13.33 1.22
N HIS A 108 0.67 -14.01 1.74
CA HIS A 108 0.64 -15.45 1.91
C HIS A 108 -0.51 -16.09 1.11
N PRO A 109 -0.37 -17.32 0.58
CA PRO A 109 -1.43 -18.02 -0.14
C PRO A 109 -2.77 -18.14 0.63
N GLY A 110 -2.75 -18.10 1.96
CA GLY A 110 -3.93 -18.06 2.80
C GLY A 110 -4.88 -16.89 2.52
N LEU A 111 -4.39 -15.79 1.92
CA LEU A 111 -5.23 -14.67 1.50
C LEU A 111 -6.25 -15.04 0.42
N ASP A 112 -6.04 -16.13 -0.34
CA ASP A 112 -6.98 -16.59 -1.37
C ASP A 112 -8.32 -17.06 -0.79
N THR A 113 -8.33 -17.63 0.42
CA THR A 113 -9.54 -18.11 1.10
C THR A 113 -10.13 -17.07 2.04
N LEU A 114 -9.32 -16.10 2.45
CA LEU A 114 -9.67 -15.09 3.45
C LEU A 114 -10.91 -14.28 3.07
N ASP A 115 -11.10 -13.93 1.79
CA ASP A 115 -12.29 -13.19 1.34
C ASP A 115 -13.59 -13.96 1.66
N ALA A 116 -13.61 -15.26 1.41
CA ALA A 116 -14.76 -16.12 1.72
C ALA A 116 -14.94 -16.32 3.23
N GLU A 117 -13.85 -16.46 3.97
CA GLU A 117 -13.87 -16.63 5.43
C GLU A 117 -14.44 -15.36 6.11
N LEU A 118 -13.94 -14.19 5.76
CA LEU A 118 -14.48 -12.91 6.22
C LEU A 118 -15.95 -12.74 5.80
N GLY A 119 -16.34 -13.20 4.62
CA GLY A 119 -17.72 -13.17 4.14
C GLY A 119 -18.71 -13.94 5.00
N ASN A 120 -18.26 -14.88 5.84
CA ASN A 120 -19.10 -15.63 6.78
C ASN A 120 -19.37 -14.88 8.10
N ILE A 121 -18.73 -13.75 8.35
CA ILE A 121 -18.97 -12.91 9.53
C ILE A 121 -20.18 -12.02 9.23
N ASP A 122 -21.28 -12.17 9.99
CA ASP A 122 -22.53 -11.44 9.75
C ASP A 122 -22.41 -9.94 10.06
N ASP A 123 -21.75 -9.59 11.16
CA ASP A 123 -21.55 -8.20 11.55
C ASP A 123 -20.46 -7.54 10.68
N ALA A 124 -20.84 -6.47 9.97
CA ALA A 124 -19.96 -5.81 9.02
C ALA A 124 -18.79 -5.10 9.71
N ARG A 125 -19.00 -4.54 10.91
CA ARG A 125 -17.94 -3.88 11.66
C ARG A 125 -16.91 -4.90 12.13
N GLU A 126 -17.35 -6.02 12.68
CA GLU A 126 -16.47 -7.11 13.06
C GLU A 126 -15.69 -7.66 11.86
N ARG A 127 -16.35 -7.83 10.71
CA ARG A 127 -15.76 -8.31 9.47
C ARG A 127 -14.63 -7.41 8.95
N TYR A 128 -14.81 -6.09 8.99
CA TYR A 128 -13.90 -5.14 8.34
C TYR A 128 -12.89 -4.48 9.30
N SER A 129 -13.01 -4.67 10.61
CA SER A 129 -12.08 -4.07 11.58
C SER A 129 -10.89 -4.98 11.98
N ARG A 130 -10.75 -6.15 11.37
CA ARG A 130 -9.71 -7.13 11.77
C ARG A 130 -8.29 -6.57 11.63
N LEU A 131 -7.99 -5.97 10.48
CA LEU A 131 -6.69 -5.37 10.27
C LEU A 131 -6.47 -4.14 11.16
N GLU A 132 -7.50 -3.30 11.36
CA GLU A 132 -7.43 -2.16 12.28
C GLU A 132 -7.07 -2.59 13.71
N GLN A 133 -7.72 -3.66 14.21
CA GLN A 133 -7.44 -4.23 15.53
C GLN A 133 -5.99 -4.75 15.62
N PHE A 134 -5.55 -5.50 14.61
CA PHE A 134 -4.18 -5.98 14.55
C PHE A 134 -3.17 -4.82 14.59
N LEU A 135 -3.38 -3.78 13.78
CA LEU A 135 -2.49 -2.62 13.74
C LEU A 135 -2.47 -1.89 15.09
N GLY A 136 -3.65 -1.63 15.68
CA GLY A 136 -3.77 -0.90 16.94
C GLY A 136 -3.16 -1.65 18.14
N GLU A 137 -3.28 -2.96 18.18
CA GLU A 137 -2.81 -3.76 19.32
C GLU A 137 -1.35 -4.20 19.20
N TYR A 138 -0.84 -4.45 17.98
CA TYR A 138 0.46 -5.09 17.78
C TYR A 138 1.47 -4.24 16.99
N VAL A 139 1.03 -3.28 16.18
CA VAL A 139 1.92 -2.43 15.38
C VAL A 139 2.13 -1.05 16.00
N ASP A 140 1.06 -0.35 16.41
CA ASP A 140 1.14 0.99 16.99
C ASP A 140 2.02 1.09 18.25
N PRO A 141 2.12 0.03 19.10
CA PRO A 141 3.07 0.06 20.23
C PRO A 141 4.55 0.07 19.82
N LEU A 142 4.85 -0.24 18.55
CA LEU A 142 6.21 -0.25 18.02
C LEU A 142 6.62 1.14 17.50
N SER A 143 7.81 1.21 16.92
CA SER A 143 8.40 2.47 16.47
C SER A 143 8.13 2.84 15.02
N TYR A 144 7.19 2.16 14.34
CA TYR A 144 6.84 2.52 12.97
C TYR A 144 6.11 3.86 12.91
N ASP A 145 6.61 4.77 12.07
CA ASP A 145 5.99 6.06 11.81
C ASP A 145 4.87 5.95 10.77
N VAL A 146 5.07 5.07 9.76
CA VAL A 146 4.14 4.92 8.65
C VAL A 146 3.87 3.46 8.34
N VAL A 147 2.60 3.11 8.10
CA VAL A 147 2.17 1.80 7.58
C VAL A 147 1.54 2.00 6.21
N LEU A 148 2.09 1.35 5.18
CA LEU A 148 1.51 1.32 3.84
C LEU A 148 0.97 -0.08 3.52
N VAL A 149 -0.28 -0.15 3.06
CA VAL A 149 -0.96 -1.41 2.72
C VAL A 149 -1.15 -1.51 1.22
N ASP A 150 -0.63 -2.57 0.60
CA ASP A 150 -0.89 -2.90 -0.81
C ASP A 150 -2.15 -3.77 -0.92
N LEU A 151 -3.17 -3.28 -1.61
CA LEU A 151 -4.47 -3.92 -1.70
C LEU A 151 -4.71 -4.58 -3.06
N PRO A 152 -5.53 -5.66 -3.11
CA PRO A 152 -5.91 -6.28 -4.36
C PRO A 152 -6.60 -5.30 -5.31
N GLY A 153 -6.44 -5.51 -6.62
CA GLY A 153 -7.08 -4.69 -7.66
C GLY A 153 -8.54 -5.06 -7.89
N MET A 154 -9.26 -5.39 -6.82
CA MET A 154 -10.68 -5.71 -6.82
C MET A 154 -11.32 -5.35 -5.49
N THR A 155 -12.59 -5.02 -5.52
CA THR A 155 -13.40 -4.76 -4.33
C THR A 155 -13.84 -6.08 -3.70
N ASN A 156 -13.26 -6.45 -2.55
CA ASN A 156 -13.57 -7.64 -1.77
C ASN A 156 -13.42 -7.38 -0.26
N ASN A 157 -13.68 -8.37 0.60
CA ASN A 157 -13.60 -8.21 2.06
C ASN A 157 -12.18 -7.88 2.55
N VAL A 158 -11.14 -8.38 1.86
CA VAL A 158 -9.74 -8.07 2.18
C VAL A 158 -9.43 -6.61 1.88
N ALA A 159 -9.85 -6.11 0.69
CA ALA A 159 -9.70 -4.70 0.34
C ALA A 159 -10.44 -3.79 1.33
N TYR A 160 -11.67 -4.14 1.73
CA TYR A 160 -12.41 -3.38 2.75
C TYR A 160 -11.71 -3.35 4.10
N ASN A 161 -11.08 -4.43 4.55
CA ASN A 161 -10.27 -4.43 5.76
C ASN A 161 -9.09 -3.44 5.68
N GLY A 162 -8.37 -3.43 4.55
CA GLY A 162 -7.26 -2.50 4.35
C GLY A 162 -7.73 -1.05 4.29
N LEU A 163 -8.81 -0.76 3.57
CA LEU A 163 -9.41 0.59 3.51
C LEU A 163 -9.90 1.05 4.89
N TRP A 164 -10.53 0.13 5.65
CA TRP A 164 -10.99 0.41 7.00
C TRP A 164 -9.85 0.71 7.97
N ALA A 165 -8.77 -0.05 7.91
CA ALA A 165 -7.62 0.11 8.80
C ALA A 165 -6.77 1.35 8.47
N ALA A 166 -6.65 1.68 7.17
CA ALA A 166 -5.78 2.76 6.71
C ALA A 166 -6.46 4.13 6.71
N ARG A 167 -7.77 4.20 6.46
CA ARG A 167 -8.57 5.43 6.32
C ARG A 167 -8.17 6.34 5.15
N HIS A 168 -6.91 6.34 4.75
CA HIS A 168 -6.36 7.16 3.68
C HIS A 168 -5.99 6.29 2.47
N VAL A 169 -6.37 6.76 1.29
CA VAL A 169 -6.18 6.01 0.05
C VAL A 169 -5.17 6.70 -0.85
N ILE A 170 -4.20 5.92 -1.31
CA ILE A 170 -3.27 6.27 -2.37
C ILE A 170 -3.76 5.60 -3.66
N THR A 171 -3.95 6.35 -4.73
CA THR A 171 -4.33 5.77 -6.02
C THR A 171 -3.38 6.18 -7.13
N PRO A 172 -2.53 5.25 -7.61
CA PRO A 172 -1.75 5.49 -8.83
C PRO A 172 -2.66 5.41 -10.05
N VAL A 173 -2.62 6.43 -10.91
CA VAL A 173 -3.44 6.54 -12.12
C VAL A 173 -2.58 6.74 -13.35
N GLU A 174 -2.86 5.99 -14.42
CA GLU A 174 -2.26 6.27 -15.73
C GLU A 174 -3.02 7.43 -16.40
N MET A 175 -2.35 8.16 -17.29
CA MET A 175 -2.98 9.30 -17.96
C MET A 175 -3.78 8.86 -19.18
N GLY A 176 -5.10 8.81 -19.05
CA GLY A 176 -6.00 8.42 -20.11
C GLY A 176 -7.48 8.59 -19.75
N PRO A 177 -8.40 8.53 -20.73
CA PRO A 177 -9.82 8.80 -20.51
C PRO A 177 -10.51 7.78 -19.60
N PHE A 178 -10.08 6.51 -19.64
CA PHE A 178 -10.66 5.45 -18.81
C PHE A 178 -10.17 5.55 -17.37
N GLU A 179 -9.00 6.09 -17.15
CA GLU A 179 -8.37 6.24 -15.85
C GLU A 179 -9.00 7.39 -15.06
N ALA A 180 -9.38 8.48 -15.72
CA ALA A 180 -10.15 9.56 -15.11
C ALA A 180 -11.52 9.05 -14.61
N GLU A 181 -12.25 8.29 -15.44
CA GLU A 181 -13.53 7.68 -15.03
C GLU A 181 -13.38 6.73 -13.83
N GLN A 182 -12.23 6.04 -13.73
CA GLN A 182 -11.96 5.13 -12.62
C GLN A 182 -11.61 5.84 -11.32
N ALA A 183 -10.83 6.91 -11.37
CA ALA A 183 -10.56 7.75 -10.20
C ALA A 183 -11.87 8.34 -9.64
N ASP A 184 -12.77 8.79 -10.50
CA ASP A 184 -14.10 9.26 -10.14
C ASP A 184 -14.98 8.14 -9.55
N ALA A 185 -14.94 6.95 -10.13
CA ALA A 185 -15.64 5.80 -9.60
C ALA A 185 -15.12 5.45 -8.20
N LEU A 186 -13.79 5.45 -8.02
CA LEU A 186 -13.17 5.21 -6.72
C LEU A 186 -13.64 6.24 -5.68
N ARG A 187 -13.57 7.54 -5.99
CA ARG A 187 -14.03 8.59 -5.08
C ARG A 187 -15.48 8.42 -4.65
N ARG A 188 -16.37 8.06 -5.60
CA ARG A 188 -17.77 7.77 -5.28
C ARG A 188 -17.93 6.52 -4.43
N ASP A 189 -17.12 5.49 -4.64
CA ASP A 189 -17.19 4.24 -3.89
C ASP A 189 -16.63 4.39 -2.47
N LEU A 190 -15.56 5.17 -2.29
CA LEU A 190 -15.06 5.54 -0.96
C LEU A 190 -16.13 6.33 -0.18
N GLY A 191 -16.80 7.29 -0.81
CA GLY A 191 -17.92 8.01 -0.20
C GLY A 191 -19.06 7.09 0.25
N LYS A 192 -19.44 6.08 -0.56
CA LYS A 192 -20.46 5.09 -0.17
C LYS A 192 -20.00 4.23 1.01
N ILE A 193 -18.72 3.85 1.05
CA ILE A 193 -18.16 3.08 2.17
C ILE A 193 -18.23 3.92 3.44
N ALA A 194 -17.78 5.17 3.38
CA ALA A 194 -17.83 6.12 4.48
C ALA A 194 -19.26 6.27 5.02
N ASP A 195 -20.24 6.51 4.14
CA ASP A 195 -21.65 6.69 4.52
C ASP A 195 -22.27 5.42 5.12
N ASN A 196 -21.99 4.24 4.54
CA ASN A 196 -22.61 2.98 4.95
C ASN A 196 -22.09 2.47 6.30
N PHE A 197 -20.85 2.74 6.63
CA PHE A 197 -20.18 2.20 7.80
C PHE A 197 -19.84 3.27 8.86
N ALA A 198 -20.18 4.54 8.61
CA ALA A 198 -19.82 5.68 9.45
C ALA A 198 -18.30 5.72 9.75
N VAL A 199 -17.50 5.58 8.69
CA VAL A 199 -16.05 5.52 8.73
C VAL A 199 -15.53 6.59 7.79
N ASP A 200 -14.69 7.49 8.29
CA ASP A 200 -14.02 8.47 7.46
C ASP A 200 -12.92 7.79 6.63
N ILE A 201 -13.13 7.69 5.34
CA ILE A 201 -12.15 7.18 4.37
C ILE A 201 -12.02 8.22 3.27
N GLU A 202 -10.82 8.69 3.03
CA GLU A 202 -10.57 9.71 2.05
C GLU A 202 -9.43 9.39 1.08
N LEU A 203 -9.48 10.08 -0.06
CA LEU A 203 -8.47 9.98 -1.09
C LEU A 203 -7.33 10.95 -0.74
N ALA A 204 -6.29 10.44 -0.09
CA ALA A 204 -5.15 11.23 0.37
C ALA A 204 -4.16 11.57 -0.75
N LEU A 205 -3.96 10.64 -1.72
CA LEU A 205 -2.99 10.87 -2.79
C LEU A 205 -3.44 10.24 -4.12
N VAL A 206 -3.66 11.08 -5.13
CA VAL A 206 -3.76 10.67 -6.55
C VAL A 206 -2.38 10.87 -7.18
N LEU A 207 -1.71 9.77 -7.54
CA LEU A 207 -0.37 9.82 -8.11
C LEU A 207 -0.42 9.53 -9.62
N PRO A 208 -0.23 10.55 -10.49
CA PRO A 208 -0.08 10.31 -11.93
C PRO A 208 1.13 9.40 -12.17
N ASN A 209 0.88 8.22 -12.77
CA ASN A 209 1.87 7.16 -12.90
C ASN A 209 2.06 6.74 -14.35
N LYS A 210 3.26 6.28 -14.68
CA LYS A 210 3.66 5.84 -16.03
C LYS A 210 3.40 6.91 -17.11
N VAL A 211 3.60 8.18 -16.75
CA VAL A 211 3.32 9.32 -17.65
C VAL A 211 4.33 9.35 -18.80
N ASP A 212 3.84 9.34 -20.03
CA ASP A 212 4.64 9.55 -21.23
C ASP A 212 4.45 10.97 -21.77
N THR A 213 5.30 11.88 -21.36
CA THR A 213 5.26 13.32 -21.74
C THR A 213 5.57 13.63 -23.19
N ARG A 214 5.85 12.63 -24.03
CA ARG A 214 6.03 12.84 -25.47
C ARG A 214 4.69 13.09 -26.20
N THR A 215 3.58 12.98 -25.50
CA THR A 215 2.24 13.15 -26.04
C THR A 215 1.55 14.35 -25.39
N ASN A 216 0.93 15.24 -26.19
CA ASN A 216 0.10 16.34 -25.68
C ASN A 216 -1.08 15.85 -24.84
N LEU A 217 -1.50 14.61 -25.06
CA LEU A 217 -2.61 13.99 -24.33
C LEU A 217 -2.27 13.83 -22.84
N ALA A 218 -1.03 13.54 -22.49
CA ALA A 218 -0.61 13.41 -21.10
C ALA A 218 -0.71 14.75 -20.35
N GLU A 219 -0.35 15.86 -20.98
CA GLU A 219 -0.47 17.21 -20.40
C GLU A 219 -1.95 17.57 -20.18
N GLU A 220 -2.82 17.31 -21.16
CA GLU A 220 -4.28 17.58 -21.02
C GLU A 220 -4.90 16.80 -19.84
N TYR A 221 -4.48 15.53 -19.62
CA TYR A 221 -4.98 14.76 -18.49
C TYR A 221 -4.38 15.18 -17.15
N LEU A 222 -3.11 15.58 -17.09
CA LEU A 222 -2.52 16.14 -15.88
C LEU A 222 -3.28 17.39 -15.44
N ASP A 223 -3.52 18.34 -16.34
CA ASP A 223 -4.29 19.56 -16.06
C ASP A 223 -5.73 19.23 -15.59
N ALA A 224 -6.36 18.21 -16.19
CA ALA A 224 -7.69 17.77 -15.79
C ALA A 224 -7.69 17.17 -14.39
N PHE A 225 -6.73 16.30 -14.05
CA PHE A 225 -6.60 15.73 -12.72
C PHE A 225 -6.26 16.78 -11.66
N GLU A 226 -5.40 17.75 -11.95
CA GLU A 226 -5.10 18.86 -11.05
C GLU A 226 -6.36 19.70 -10.75
N SER A 227 -7.21 19.91 -11.76
CA SER A 227 -8.48 20.64 -11.59
C SER A 227 -9.52 19.84 -10.79
N GLU A 228 -9.54 18.53 -10.94
CA GLU A 228 -10.56 17.67 -10.35
C GLU A 228 -10.23 17.20 -8.94
N TYR A 229 -8.93 17.01 -8.66
CA TYR A 229 -8.41 16.54 -7.37
C TYR A 229 -7.41 17.52 -6.74
N PRO A 230 -7.72 18.82 -6.61
CA PRO A 230 -6.77 19.85 -6.19
C PRO A 230 -6.15 19.56 -4.81
N ASP A 231 -6.90 18.89 -3.92
CA ASP A 231 -6.47 18.57 -2.56
C ASP A 231 -5.79 17.20 -2.46
N ALA A 232 -5.96 16.33 -3.47
CA ALA A 232 -5.45 14.96 -3.45
C ALA A 232 -4.36 14.68 -4.48
N ILE A 233 -4.25 15.46 -5.56
CA ILE A 233 -3.23 15.22 -6.60
C ILE A 233 -1.80 15.34 -6.03
N ALA A 234 -0.91 14.44 -6.43
CA ALA A 234 0.50 14.57 -6.12
C ALA A 234 1.12 15.76 -6.86
N PRO A 235 2.09 16.48 -6.24
CA PRO A 235 2.70 17.67 -6.86
C PRO A 235 3.51 17.37 -8.13
N ASP A 236 3.94 16.12 -8.31
CA ASP A 236 4.68 15.66 -9.49
C ASP A 236 4.15 14.30 -9.95
N TYR A 237 4.54 13.87 -11.14
CA TYR A 237 4.13 12.61 -11.75
C TYR A 237 5.31 11.63 -11.87
N VAL A 238 5.01 10.33 -11.78
CA VAL A 238 5.99 9.27 -12.04
C VAL A 238 6.04 9.01 -13.55
N PRO A 239 7.18 9.30 -14.22
CA PRO A 239 7.33 9.05 -15.64
C PRO A 239 7.39 7.54 -15.94
N TYR A 240 6.97 7.14 -17.15
CA TYR A 240 7.21 5.80 -17.62
C TYR A 240 8.71 5.52 -17.69
N SER A 241 9.21 4.54 -16.94
CA SER A 241 10.62 4.17 -16.90
C SER A 241 10.81 2.66 -17.09
N GLN A 242 11.66 2.31 -18.08
CA GLN A 242 12.03 0.91 -18.27
C GLN A 242 12.97 0.43 -17.15
N ASP A 243 13.76 1.34 -16.54
CA ASP A 243 14.65 0.98 -15.45
C ASP A 243 13.90 0.55 -14.19
N ILE A 244 12.77 1.17 -13.89
CA ILE A 244 11.89 0.74 -12.78
C ILE A 244 11.42 -0.71 -12.99
N ARG A 245 11.03 -1.05 -14.23
CA ARG A 245 10.62 -2.43 -14.54
C ARG A 245 11.78 -3.40 -14.42
N ASN A 246 12.93 -3.02 -14.96
CA ASN A 246 14.14 -3.85 -14.89
C ASN A 246 14.66 -4.00 -13.45
N ALA A 247 14.48 -2.99 -12.60
CA ALA A 247 14.83 -3.06 -11.18
C ALA A 247 13.93 -4.05 -10.46
N ALA A 248 12.62 -3.98 -10.67
CA ALA A 248 11.65 -4.93 -10.10
C ALA A 248 11.97 -6.39 -10.49
N ASP A 249 12.36 -6.64 -11.75
CA ASP A 249 12.80 -7.97 -12.21
C ASP A 249 14.07 -8.47 -11.48
N ARG A 250 14.84 -7.57 -10.86
CA ARG A 250 16.04 -7.87 -10.05
C ARG A 250 15.80 -7.86 -8.56
N GLY A 251 14.56 -7.65 -8.13
CA GLY A 251 14.21 -7.53 -6.72
C GLY A 251 14.69 -6.23 -6.08
N GLN A 252 14.61 -5.12 -6.81
CA GLN A 252 15.05 -3.80 -6.38
C GLN A 252 14.04 -2.73 -6.77
N THR A 253 13.99 -1.64 -5.98
CA THR A 253 13.30 -0.43 -6.41
C THR A 253 14.22 0.47 -7.25
N ALA A 254 13.69 1.57 -7.78
CA ALA A 254 14.49 2.56 -8.46
C ALA A 254 15.56 3.18 -7.55
N PHE A 255 15.35 3.18 -6.24
CA PHE A 255 16.25 3.76 -5.25
C PHE A 255 17.57 2.97 -5.10
N ALA A 256 17.55 1.67 -5.31
CA ALA A 256 18.74 0.82 -5.27
C ALA A 256 19.61 0.86 -6.55
N LEU A 257 19.16 1.53 -7.61
CA LEU A 257 19.95 1.62 -8.84
C LEU A 257 21.20 2.49 -8.65
N GLU A 258 22.38 1.96 -8.91
CA GLU A 258 23.65 2.70 -8.82
C GLU A 258 23.77 3.80 -9.90
N GLU A 259 23.34 3.50 -11.13
CA GLU A 259 23.38 4.40 -12.29
C GLU A 259 21.98 4.53 -12.92
N PRO A 260 21.04 5.26 -12.28
CA PRO A 260 19.70 5.44 -12.84
C PRO A 260 19.74 6.30 -14.10
N SER A 261 18.92 5.96 -15.09
CA SER A 261 18.67 6.88 -16.21
C SER A 261 18.03 8.18 -15.72
N THR A 262 18.06 9.21 -16.54
CA THR A 262 17.39 10.50 -16.23
C THR A 262 15.91 10.29 -15.88
N THR A 263 15.24 9.35 -16.54
CA THR A 263 13.82 9.04 -16.27
C THR A 263 13.63 8.35 -14.92
N ALA A 264 14.52 7.41 -14.56
CA ALA A 264 14.49 6.76 -13.26
C ALA A 264 14.81 7.74 -12.12
N HIS A 265 15.74 8.66 -12.35
CA HIS A 265 16.04 9.73 -11.39
C HIS A 265 14.84 10.63 -11.14
N ARG A 266 14.16 11.08 -12.20
CA ARG A 266 12.92 11.87 -12.07
C ARG A 266 11.82 11.08 -11.35
N ALA A 267 11.72 9.77 -11.56
CA ALA A 267 10.77 8.95 -10.85
C ALA A 267 11.08 8.88 -9.34
N ARG A 268 12.37 8.78 -8.94
CA ARG A 268 12.77 8.86 -7.52
C ARG A 268 12.35 10.20 -6.91
N GLU A 269 12.63 11.32 -7.59
CA GLU A 269 12.24 12.66 -7.13
C GLU A 269 10.71 12.76 -6.96
N ALA A 270 9.94 12.26 -7.93
CA ALA A 270 8.49 12.26 -7.84
C ALA A 270 7.96 11.42 -6.65
N TYR A 271 8.57 10.27 -6.36
CA TYR A 271 8.20 9.47 -5.19
C TYR A 271 8.61 10.14 -3.87
N LEU A 272 9.76 10.82 -3.80
CA LEU A 272 10.14 11.59 -2.62
C LEU A 272 9.15 12.72 -2.35
N THR A 273 8.83 13.53 -3.36
CA THR A 273 7.84 14.60 -3.23
C THR A 273 6.44 14.08 -2.88
N ALA A 274 6.06 12.93 -3.45
CA ALA A 274 4.79 12.26 -3.12
C ALA A 274 4.76 11.75 -1.67
N ALA A 275 5.89 11.23 -1.17
CA ALA A 275 6.04 10.76 0.21
C ALA A 275 5.96 11.93 1.22
N GLU A 276 6.67 13.04 0.97
CA GLU A 276 6.57 14.27 1.78
C GLU A 276 5.11 14.76 1.85
N THR A 277 4.46 14.87 0.67
CA THR A 277 3.06 15.30 0.58
C THR A 277 2.11 14.37 1.32
N LEU A 278 2.34 13.05 1.24
CA LEU A 278 1.53 12.05 1.95
C LEU A 278 1.62 12.26 3.46
N VAL A 279 2.83 12.35 4.01
CA VAL A 279 3.04 12.58 5.45
C VAL A 279 2.41 13.89 5.93
N GLU A 280 2.55 14.98 5.16
CA GLU A 280 1.92 16.26 5.48
C GLU A 280 0.39 16.15 5.56
N ARG A 281 -0.24 15.45 4.60
CA ARG A 281 -1.70 15.26 4.57
C ARG A 281 -2.19 14.38 5.70
N LEU A 282 -1.51 13.25 5.96
CA LEU A 282 -1.86 12.33 7.03
C LEU A 282 -1.63 12.94 8.42
N GLY A 283 -0.58 13.76 8.60
CA GLY A 283 -0.24 14.40 9.88
C GLY A 283 -1.00 15.70 10.15
N GLY A 284 -1.55 16.35 9.13
CA GLY A 284 -2.22 17.65 9.25
C GLY A 284 -3.62 17.61 9.87
N GLU A 285 -4.26 16.45 9.92
CA GLU A 285 -5.65 16.30 10.40
C GLU A 285 -5.80 16.36 11.94
N HIS A 286 -4.72 16.24 12.68
CA HIS A 286 -4.73 16.27 14.15
C HIS A 286 -4.72 17.67 14.77
N HIS A 287 -4.84 18.75 13.97
CA HIS A 287 -4.79 20.14 14.44
C HIS A 287 -6.09 20.93 14.17
N GLY A 288 -7.21 20.27 13.86
CA GLY A 288 -8.52 20.88 13.59
C GLY A 288 -9.54 20.72 14.73
#